data_31da5176b329c93f8081c5487011d5d0
#
_entry.id   31da5176b329c93f8081c5487011d5d0
#
_cell.length_a   1.000
_cell.length_b   1.000
_cell.length_c   1.000
_cell.angle_alpha   90.00
_cell.angle_beta   90.00
_cell.angle_gamma   90.00
#
_symmetry.space_group_name_H-M   'P 1'
#
loop_
_entity.id
_entity.type
_entity.pdbx_description
1 polymer ?
#
loop_
_entity_poly.entity_id
_entity_poly.type
_entity_poly.pdbx_seq_one_letter_code
_entity_poly.pdbx_strand_id
1 'polypeptide(L)'
;MKKFNKKRYIVMFAVLLTLLVHCNVNAEIYTPLPCVIKEQPVNILGNIGDTVNFTVDATNVKVYRWEYCSEGQSTWQELGQSFTGYNSDTLTISLTNNYRLTNSYRCKLVGTDGNVKYTDTVKIEKAKPAMIISQPVNTVGKIGDTVKFTVKASSVKNYRWEYCSEGKSTWQELGQSFRGYNSDTLTISLTNNYRLTNKYRCKLIGYDGKILYSSCCGIYKIDMEEWETPIM
;
A
#
# COMPACT_ATOMS: atom_id res chain seq x y z
N MET A 1 46.35 48.13 -63.24
CA MET A 1 45.12 48.41 -62.47
C MET A 1 44.13 47.27 -62.74
N LYS A 2 43.92 46.35 -61.78
CA LYS A 2 42.95 45.23 -61.89
C LYS A 2 41.55 45.72 -61.57
N LYS A 3 40.66 45.68 -62.56
CA LYS A 3 39.22 46.02 -62.36
C LYS A 3 38.59 44.98 -61.40
N PHE A 4 38.22 45.46 -60.24
CA PHE A 4 37.45 44.68 -59.27
C PHE A 4 36.03 44.41 -59.78
N ASN A 5 35.68 43.13 -59.88
CA ASN A 5 34.42 42.68 -60.48
C ASN A 5 33.25 42.80 -59.47
N LYS A 6 32.57 43.95 -59.49
CA LYS A 6 31.42 44.28 -58.62
C LYS A 6 30.28 43.27 -58.64
N LYS A 7 30.17 42.45 -59.69
CA LYS A 7 29.10 41.43 -59.80
C LYS A 7 29.25 40.27 -58.84
N ARG A 8 30.47 39.94 -58.39
CA ARG A 8 30.69 38.81 -57.46
C ARG A 8 30.26 39.09 -56.02
N TYR A 9 30.29 40.36 -55.60
CA TYR A 9 29.88 40.80 -54.27
C TYR A 9 28.37 40.83 -54.11
N ILE A 10 27.61 41.18 -55.15
CA ILE A 10 26.17 41.26 -55.13
C ILE A 10 25.58 39.82 -55.00
N VAL A 11 26.15 38.85 -55.69
CA VAL A 11 25.71 37.47 -55.61
C VAL A 11 26.04 36.84 -54.24
N MET A 12 27.21 37.15 -53.65
CA MET A 12 27.55 36.65 -52.29
C MET A 12 26.67 37.28 -51.21
N PHE A 13 26.31 38.58 -51.35
CA PHE A 13 25.42 39.28 -50.40
C PHE A 13 23.96 38.74 -50.50
N ALA A 14 23.50 38.45 -51.72
CA ALA A 14 22.16 37.86 -51.92
C ALA A 14 22.06 36.42 -51.36
N VAL A 15 23.11 35.61 -51.54
CA VAL A 15 23.13 34.23 -50.96
C VAL A 15 23.26 34.27 -49.45
N LEU A 16 24.00 35.23 -48.85
CA LEU A 16 24.08 35.36 -47.40
C LEU A 16 22.78 35.88 -46.81
N LEU A 17 22.05 36.75 -47.52
CA LEU A 17 20.75 37.26 -47.06
C LEU A 17 19.64 36.21 -47.18
N THR A 18 19.68 35.31 -48.18
CA THR A 18 18.72 34.21 -48.32
C THR A 18 18.97 33.12 -47.33
N LEU A 19 20.22 32.90 -46.88
CA LEU A 19 20.55 31.96 -45.80
C LEU A 19 20.09 32.49 -44.42
N LEU A 20 20.00 33.78 -44.21
CA LEU A 20 19.49 34.38 -42.97
C LEU A 20 17.96 34.38 -42.88
N VAL A 21 17.24 34.29 -44.00
CA VAL A 21 15.77 34.29 -44.04
C VAL A 21 15.18 32.89 -43.86
N HIS A 22 15.97 31.81 -44.01
CA HIS A 22 15.50 30.44 -43.86
C HIS A 22 15.77 29.80 -42.50
N CYS A 23 16.30 30.56 -41.54
CA CYS A 23 16.38 30.15 -40.16
C CYS A 23 15.18 30.71 -39.35
N ASN A 24 13.97 30.55 -39.89
CA ASN A 24 12.76 30.55 -39.09
C ASN A 24 12.68 29.19 -38.41
N VAL A 25 13.58 28.96 -37.47
CA VAL A 25 13.28 28.01 -36.40
C VAL A 25 12.10 28.63 -35.69
N ASN A 26 10.92 28.07 -35.88
CA ASN A 26 9.83 28.25 -34.94
C ASN A 26 10.36 27.69 -33.58
N ALA A 27 11.12 28.53 -32.88
CA ALA A 27 11.36 28.32 -31.47
C ALA A 27 9.98 28.48 -30.84
N GLU A 28 9.28 27.34 -30.63
CA GLU A 28 8.14 27.33 -29.74
C GLU A 28 8.62 28.00 -28.47
N ILE A 29 8.03 29.16 -28.17
CA ILE A 29 8.31 29.86 -26.92
C ILE A 29 7.79 28.92 -25.82
N TYR A 30 8.69 28.08 -25.29
CA TYR A 30 8.38 27.21 -24.17
C TYR A 30 8.14 28.11 -22.94
N THR A 31 6.86 28.39 -22.66
CA THR A 31 6.49 29.12 -21.46
C THR A 31 6.58 28.14 -20.28
N PRO A 32 7.51 28.37 -19.35
CA PRO A 32 7.61 27.51 -18.18
C PRO A 32 6.30 27.56 -17.38
N LEU A 33 5.73 26.38 -17.06
CA LEU A 33 4.49 26.27 -16.33
C LEU A 33 4.76 26.01 -14.84
N PRO A 34 3.91 26.54 -13.94
CA PRO A 34 4.05 26.28 -12.52
C PRO A 34 3.80 24.79 -12.21
N CYS A 35 4.54 24.28 -11.23
CA CYS A 35 4.31 22.94 -10.70
C CYS A 35 2.89 22.83 -10.11
N VAL A 36 2.17 21.77 -10.46
CA VAL A 36 0.85 21.45 -9.90
C VAL A 36 0.91 20.06 -9.26
N ILE A 37 0.66 20.00 -7.95
CA ILE A 37 0.51 18.74 -7.22
C ILE A 37 -0.93 18.28 -7.45
N LYS A 38 -1.10 17.06 -7.99
CA LYS A 38 -2.40 16.41 -8.24
C LYS A 38 -2.80 15.55 -7.07
N GLU A 39 -1.83 14.76 -6.53
CA GLU A 39 -2.05 13.90 -5.39
C GLU A 39 -0.91 14.10 -4.37
N GLN A 40 -1.30 14.32 -3.12
CA GLN A 40 -0.39 14.46 -2.00
C GLN A 40 0.07 13.07 -1.52
N PRO A 41 1.31 12.94 -1.01
CA PRO A 41 1.70 11.75 -0.28
C PRO A 41 0.82 11.60 0.97
N VAL A 42 0.60 10.36 1.41
CA VAL A 42 -0.24 10.04 2.58
C VAL A 42 0.57 9.31 3.65
N ASN A 43 0.11 9.39 4.90
CA ASN A 43 0.69 8.62 6.00
C ASN A 43 0.61 7.12 5.69
N ILE A 44 1.61 6.36 6.12
CA ILE A 44 1.69 4.92 5.87
C ILE A 44 1.97 4.17 7.17
N LEU A 45 1.42 2.95 7.29
CA LEU A 45 1.75 2.06 8.40
C LEU A 45 3.08 1.34 8.12
N GLY A 46 3.93 1.23 9.14
CA GLY A 46 5.19 0.50 9.02
C GLY A 46 5.80 0.12 10.37
N ASN A 47 6.66 -0.91 10.34
CA ASN A 47 7.44 -1.39 11.49
C ASN A 47 8.92 -1.50 11.11
N ILE A 48 9.78 -1.65 12.10
CA ILE A 48 11.19 -1.97 11.86
C ILE A 48 11.27 -3.26 11.03
N GLY A 49 12.06 -3.23 9.96
CA GLY A 49 12.21 -4.29 8.98
C GLY A 49 11.37 -4.11 7.71
N ASP A 50 10.34 -3.26 7.71
CA ASP A 50 9.54 -2.99 6.53
C ASP A 50 10.25 -2.01 5.57
N THR A 51 9.77 -2.00 4.33
CA THR A 51 10.09 -0.97 3.33
C THR A 51 8.79 -0.29 2.94
N VAL A 52 8.78 1.05 2.97
CA VAL A 52 7.61 1.88 2.69
C VAL A 52 7.90 2.89 1.59
N ASN A 53 6.85 3.33 0.88
CA ASN A 53 6.97 4.29 -0.21
C ASN A 53 6.05 5.47 0.01
N PHE A 54 6.58 6.70 -0.11
CA PHE A 54 5.79 7.92 -0.24
C PHE A 54 5.81 8.37 -1.69
N THR A 55 4.65 8.59 -2.27
CA THR A 55 4.51 9.00 -3.67
C THR A 55 3.75 10.31 -3.75
N VAL A 56 4.20 11.22 -4.61
CA VAL A 56 3.51 12.46 -5.00
C VAL A 56 3.22 12.41 -6.50
N ASP A 57 1.98 12.68 -6.91
CA ASP A 57 1.67 12.94 -8.32
C ASP A 57 1.66 14.45 -8.57
N ALA A 58 2.52 14.90 -9.48
CA ALA A 58 2.62 16.30 -9.83
C ALA A 58 3.04 16.50 -11.31
N THR A 59 2.64 17.62 -11.90
CA THR A 59 3.01 18.02 -13.27
C THR A 59 3.89 19.23 -13.27
N ASN A 60 4.63 19.44 -14.39
CA ASN A 60 5.55 20.55 -14.61
C ASN A 60 6.68 20.62 -13.57
N VAL A 61 7.10 19.46 -13.05
CA VAL A 61 8.19 19.35 -12.07
C VAL A 61 9.50 19.17 -12.80
N LYS A 62 10.47 20.04 -12.50
CA LYS A 62 11.86 19.96 -12.98
C LYS A 62 12.73 19.17 -12.01
N VAL A 63 12.50 19.32 -10.69
CA VAL A 63 13.31 18.69 -9.66
C VAL A 63 12.43 18.24 -8.50
N TYR A 64 12.62 17.01 -8.04
CA TYR A 64 12.12 16.48 -6.78
C TYR A 64 13.26 16.43 -5.77
N ARG A 65 12.98 16.74 -4.50
CA ARG A 65 13.87 16.59 -3.36
C ARG A 65 13.06 16.21 -2.14
N TRP A 66 13.26 15.00 -1.65
CA TRP A 66 12.63 14.58 -0.40
C TRP A 66 13.44 15.10 0.77
N GLU A 67 12.72 15.57 1.77
CA GLU A 67 13.25 16.12 3.01
C GLU A 67 12.69 15.34 4.20
N TYR A 68 13.43 15.31 5.29
CA TYR A 68 12.98 14.80 6.57
C TYR A 68 13.15 15.84 7.67
N CYS A 69 12.31 15.73 8.68
CA CYS A 69 12.42 16.48 9.92
C CYS A 69 12.38 15.49 11.08
N SER A 70 13.41 15.49 11.92
CA SER A 70 13.48 14.60 13.07
C SER A 70 12.43 14.97 14.12
N GLU A 71 11.95 13.97 14.85
CA GLU A 71 10.99 14.17 15.94
C GLU A 71 11.51 15.22 16.93
N GLY A 72 10.64 16.17 17.32
CA GLY A 72 10.98 17.27 18.22
C GLY A 72 11.82 18.39 17.60
N GLN A 73 12.16 18.30 16.30
CA GLN A 73 12.87 19.35 15.55
C GLN A 73 11.91 20.13 14.66
N SER A 74 12.35 21.34 14.25
CA SER A 74 11.62 22.17 13.27
C SER A 74 12.38 22.36 11.95
N THR A 75 13.62 21.89 11.88
CA THR A 75 14.48 22.05 10.70
C THR A 75 14.36 20.87 9.76
N TRP A 76 14.15 21.16 8.47
CA TRP A 76 14.09 20.17 7.41
C TRP A 76 15.47 19.94 6.78
N GLN A 77 15.82 18.69 6.54
CA GLN A 77 17.07 18.28 5.93
C GLN A 77 16.78 17.47 4.67
N GLU A 78 17.52 17.74 3.57
CA GLU A 78 17.38 16.97 2.33
C GLU A 78 17.91 15.54 2.52
N LEU A 79 17.17 14.56 2.01
CA LEU A 79 17.63 13.18 1.93
C LEU A 79 18.68 13.04 0.80
N GLY A 80 19.70 12.23 1.04
CA GLY A 80 20.78 11.99 0.08
C GLY A 80 20.64 10.66 -0.64
N GLN A 81 21.68 10.30 -1.40
CA GLN A 81 21.76 9.12 -2.29
C GLN A 81 21.58 7.76 -1.57
N SER A 82 21.68 7.72 -0.24
CA SER A 82 21.41 6.52 0.56
C SER A 82 19.93 6.15 0.64
N PHE A 83 19.04 7.02 0.15
CA PHE A 83 17.60 6.78 0.08
C PHE A 83 17.17 6.62 -1.38
N THR A 84 16.60 5.47 -1.72
CA THR A 84 16.09 5.23 -3.06
C THR A 84 14.97 6.22 -3.37
N GLY A 85 15.04 6.88 -4.51
CA GLY A 85 14.02 7.84 -4.93
C GLY A 85 14.07 9.20 -4.22
N TYR A 86 15.16 9.55 -3.51
CA TYR A 86 15.30 10.85 -2.83
C TYR A 86 15.11 12.06 -3.77
N ASN A 87 15.26 11.86 -5.06
CA ASN A 87 15.14 12.88 -6.11
C ASN A 87 14.12 12.51 -7.21
N SER A 88 13.13 11.67 -6.87
CA SER A 88 12.03 11.27 -7.77
C SER A 88 10.67 11.52 -7.11
N ASP A 89 9.60 11.24 -7.83
CA ASP A 89 8.22 11.32 -7.34
C ASP A 89 7.92 10.32 -6.22
N THR A 90 8.70 9.26 -6.12
CA THR A 90 8.50 8.18 -5.13
C THR A 90 9.75 7.98 -4.30
N LEU A 91 9.63 8.25 -2.99
CA LEU A 91 10.65 7.98 -1.99
C LEU A 91 10.44 6.59 -1.39
N THR A 92 11.49 5.75 -1.40
CA THR A 92 11.49 4.44 -0.75
C THR A 92 12.35 4.48 0.52
N ILE A 93 11.76 4.06 1.64
CA ILE A 93 12.43 4.06 2.96
C ILE A 93 12.43 2.64 3.52
N SER A 94 13.62 2.07 3.71
CA SER A 94 13.79 0.85 4.51
C SER A 94 13.85 1.20 5.98
N LEU A 95 12.95 0.66 6.80
CA LEU A 95 12.79 0.99 8.21
C LEU A 95 13.78 0.19 9.07
N THR A 96 15.04 0.57 9.02
CA THR A 96 16.13 -0.14 9.71
C THR A 96 16.31 0.29 11.16
N ASN A 97 15.73 1.42 11.59
CA ASN A 97 15.87 1.98 12.93
C ASN A 97 14.68 2.88 13.30
N ASN A 98 14.57 3.22 14.59
CA ASN A 98 13.48 4.05 15.11
C ASN A 98 13.46 5.49 14.53
N TYR A 99 14.60 6.09 14.21
CA TYR A 99 14.64 7.44 13.67
C TYR A 99 13.84 7.56 12.38
N ARG A 100 13.94 6.55 11.50
CA ARG A 100 13.17 6.53 10.26
C ARG A 100 11.64 6.42 10.47
N LEU A 101 11.23 5.76 11.57
CA LEU A 101 9.82 5.67 11.96
C LEU A 101 9.25 6.96 12.53
N THR A 102 10.06 7.74 13.28
CA THR A 102 9.57 8.91 14.01
C THR A 102 9.73 10.22 13.24
N ASN A 103 10.54 10.21 12.16
CA ASN A 103 10.70 11.36 11.30
C ASN A 103 9.40 11.72 10.57
N SER A 104 9.28 13.01 10.28
CA SER A 104 8.32 13.51 9.29
C SER A 104 9.02 13.67 7.95
N TYR A 105 8.28 13.50 6.86
CA TYR A 105 8.80 13.58 5.49
C TYR A 105 7.94 14.51 4.65
N ARG A 106 8.55 15.18 3.66
CA ARG A 106 7.86 15.94 2.62
C ARG A 106 8.70 15.98 1.35
N CYS A 107 8.09 16.27 0.22
CA CYS A 107 8.79 16.50 -1.03
C CYS A 107 8.81 17.99 -1.34
N LYS A 108 10.00 18.51 -1.62
CA LYS A 108 10.23 19.82 -2.23
C LYS A 108 10.24 19.64 -3.76
N LEU A 109 9.37 20.35 -4.45
CA LEU A 109 9.25 20.32 -5.90
C LEU A 109 9.69 21.67 -6.47
N VAL A 110 10.57 21.64 -7.46
CA VAL A 110 10.93 22.83 -8.25
C VAL A 110 10.22 22.72 -9.59
N GLY A 111 9.36 23.68 -9.90
CA GLY A 111 8.64 23.73 -11.16
C GLY A 111 9.54 24.04 -12.35
N THR A 112 9.04 23.86 -13.59
CA THR A 112 9.72 24.28 -14.80
C THR A 112 9.87 25.80 -14.87
N ASP A 113 9.02 26.55 -14.16
CA ASP A 113 9.07 28.01 -13.96
C ASP A 113 10.09 28.44 -12.89
N GLY A 114 10.78 27.48 -12.22
CA GLY A 114 11.75 27.74 -11.16
C GLY A 114 11.14 27.96 -9.78
N ASN A 115 9.82 28.06 -9.65
CA ASN A 115 9.15 28.23 -8.37
C ASN A 115 9.19 26.92 -7.54
N VAL A 116 9.19 27.08 -6.22
CA VAL A 116 9.25 25.97 -5.27
C VAL A 116 7.88 25.74 -4.64
N LYS A 117 7.47 24.48 -4.57
CA LYS A 117 6.34 24.00 -3.79
C LYS A 117 6.77 22.86 -2.88
N TYR A 118 6.01 22.64 -1.81
CA TYR A 118 6.17 21.52 -0.90
C TYR A 118 4.89 20.71 -0.86
N THR A 119 5.04 19.41 -0.72
CA THR A 119 3.91 18.54 -0.38
C THR A 119 3.48 18.75 1.06
N ASP A 120 2.34 18.18 1.40
CA ASP A 120 1.94 17.96 2.78
C ASP A 120 3.01 17.11 3.50
N THR A 121 3.09 17.32 4.81
CA THR A 121 3.97 16.53 5.67
C THR A 121 3.33 15.17 5.95
N VAL A 122 4.10 14.10 5.74
CA VAL A 122 3.66 12.73 5.99
C VAL A 122 4.54 12.05 7.03
N LYS A 123 3.98 11.03 7.67
CA LYS A 123 4.64 10.23 8.73
C LYS A 123 4.44 8.75 8.47
N ILE A 124 5.33 7.97 9.08
CA ILE A 124 5.17 6.53 9.20
C ILE A 124 4.52 6.28 10.56
N GLU A 125 3.32 5.71 10.53
CA GLU A 125 2.61 5.35 11.74
C GLU A 125 2.99 3.93 12.15
N LYS A 126 3.40 3.75 13.41
CA LYS A 126 3.73 2.42 13.92
C LYS A 126 2.48 1.53 13.89
N ALA A 127 2.58 0.42 13.19
CA ALA A 127 1.48 -0.53 13.14
C ALA A 127 1.19 -1.12 14.52
N LYS A 128 -0.08 -1.06 14.93
CA LYS A 128 -0.53 -1.64 16.19
C LYS A 128 -0.62 -3.17 16.06
N PRO A 129 -0.34 -3.92 17.15
CA PRO A 129 -0.54 -5.36 17.15
C PRO A 129 -2.02 -5.70 16.96
N ALA A 130 -2.29 -6.85 16.34
CA ALA A 130 -3.66 -7.38 16.28
C ALA A 130 -4.19 -7.63 17.68
N MET A 131 -5.47 -7.33 17.90
CA MET A 131 -6.16 -7.57 19.17
C MET A 131 -7.54 -8.18 18.89
N ILE A 132 -7.82 -9.33 19.52
CA ILE A 132 -9.15 -9.93 19.43
C ILE A 132 -10.09 -9.21 20.39
N ILE A 133 -11.20 -8.73 19.85
CA ILE A 133 -12.27 -8.04 20.59
C ILE A 133 -13.34 -9.03 21.01
N SER A 134 -13.68 -10.01 20.15
CA SER A 134 -14.65 -11.05 20.41
C SER A 134 -14.21 -12.36 19.78
N GLN A 135 -14.23 -13.44 20.59
CA GLN A 135 -13.90 -14.79 20.16
C GLN A 135 -15.02 -15.41 19.33
N PRO A 136 -14.70 -16.33 18.39
CA PRO A 136 -15.73 -17.16 17.79
C PRO A 136 -16.36 -18.07 18.85
N VAL A 137 -17.65 -18.31 18.71
CA VAL A 137 -18.42 -19.13 19.64
C VAL A 137 -18.85 -20.44 18.98
N ASN A 138 -19.07 -21.46 19.79
CA ASN A 138 -19.66 -22.71 19.33
C ASN A 138 -21.08 -22.47 18.79
N THR A 139 -21.48 -23.29 17.84
CA THR A 139 -22.83 -23.25 17.27
C THR A 139 -23.43 -24.63 17.25
N VAL A 140 -24.71 -24.76 16.97
CA VAL A 140 -25.42 -26.02 16.75
C VAL A 140 -25.64 -26.24 15.27
N GLY A 141 -25.71 -27.51 14.82
CA GLY A 141 -25.98 -27.79 13.40
C GLY A 141 -26.07 -29.29 13.11
N LYS A 142 -26.67 -29.65 11.98
CA LYS A 142 -26.78 -31.00 11.45
C LYS A 142 -26.33 -31.04 9.98
N ILE A 143 -26.16 -32.23 9.44
CA ILE A 143 -25.86 -32.41 8.02
C ILE A 143 -26.93 -31.69 7.17
N GLY A 144 -26.49 -30.92 6.18
CA GLY A 144 -27.31 -30.06 5.31
C GLY A 144 -27.31 -28.57 5.72
N ASP A 145 -26.99 -28.27 6.96
CA ASP A 145 -26.99 -26.87 7.44
C ASP A 145 -25.75 -26.10 6.97
N THR A 146 -25.84 -24.78 7.05
CA THR A 146 -24.71 -23.86 6.87
C THR A 146 -24.54 -23.04 8.13
N VAL A 147 -23.34 -23.11 8.72
CA VAL A 147 -22.98 -22.39 9.95
C VAL A 147 -21.91 -21.34 9.71
N LYS A 148 -21.79 -20.38 10.64
CA LYS A 148 -20.81 -19.32 10.58
C LYS A 148 -20.05 -19.20 11.90
N PHE A 149 -18.75 -18.97 11.80
CA PHE A 149 -17.90 -18.57 12.92
C PHE A 149 -17.34 -17.19 12.64
N THR A 150 -17.46 -16.27 13.59
CA THR A 150 -16.97 -14.90 13.44
C THR A 150 -16.02 -14.55 14.57
N VAL A 151 -14.86 -14.00 14.24
CA VAL A 151 -13.94 -13.36 15.17
C VAL A 151 -13.97 -11.86 14.95
N LYS A 152 -14.18 -11.06 16.00
CA LYS A 152 -14.02 -9.59 15.88
C LYS A 152 -12.64 -9.21 16.39
N ALA A 153 -11.89 -8.48 15.60
CA ALA A 153 -10.54 -8.06 15.95
C ALA A 153 -10.19 -6.71 15.32
N SER A 154 -9.20 -6.03 15.87
CA SER A 154 -8.64 -4.78 15.34
C SER A 154 -7.19 -4.99 14.89
N SER A 155 -6.70 -4.10 14.01
CA SER A 155 -5.32 -4.07 13.51
C SER A 155 -4.88 -5.37 12.83
N VAL A 156 -5.80 -6.07 12.16
CA VAL A 156 -5.53 -7.34 11.47
C VAL A 156 -5.26 -7.06 9.99
N LYS A 157 -4.10 -7.52 9.52
CA LYS A 157 -3.69 -7.48 8.12
C LYS A 157 -4.27 -8.64 7.32
N ASN A 158 -4.24 -9.86 7.93
CA ASN A 158 -4.71 -11.08 7.27
C ASN A 158 -5.39 -12.00 8.27
N TYR A 159 -6.45 -12.66 7.80
CA TYR A 159 -7.13 -13.76 8.49
C TYR A 159 -6.83 -15.07 7.76
N ARG A 160 -6.73 -16.17 8.52
CA ARG A 160 -6.65 -17.55 8.01
C ARG A 160 -7.37 -18.45 8.97
N TRP A 161 -8.42 -19.10 8.50
CA TRP A 161 -9.10 -20.12 9.32
C TRP A 161 -8.41 -21.46 9.18
N GLU A 162 -8.30 -22.12 10.30
CA GLU A 162 -7.72 -23.44 10.43
C GLU A 162 -8.73 -24.41 11.04
N TYR A 163 -8.58 -25.69 10.72
CA TYR A 163 -9.33 -26.77 11.35
C TYR A 163 -8.40 -27.80 11.96
N CYS A 164 -8.91 -28.49 13.00
CA CYS A 164 -8.28 -29.63 13.61
C CYS A 164 -9.32 -30.75 13.63
N SER A 165 -8.98 -31.89 13.01
CA SER A 165 -9.86 -33.06 13.00
C SER A 165 -9.96 -33.68 14.39
N GLU A 166 -11.11 -34.31 14.68
CA GLU A 166 -11.35 -35.05 15.91
C GLU A 166 -10.22 -36.07 16.19
N GLY A 167 -9.76 -36.10 17.42
CA GLY A 167 -8.67 -36.99 17.84
C GLY A 167 -7.28 -36.58 17.33
N LYS A 168 -7.15 -35.44 16.65
CA LYS A 168 -5.86 -34.88 16.21
C LYS A 168 -5.48 -33.67 17.04
N SER A 169 -4.17 -33.35 17.00
CA SER A 169 -3.61 -32.13 17.62
C SER A 169 -3.05 -31.15 16.60
N THR A 170 -3.00 -31.54 15.32
CA THR A 170 -2.43 -30.72 14.23
C THR A 170 -3.51 -29.87 13.57
N TRP A 171 -3.18 -28.58 13.38
CA TRP A 171 -4.04 -27.61 12.70
C TRP A 171 -3.66 -27.52 11.23
N GLN A 172 -4.66 -27.44 10.37
CA GLN A 172 -4.49 -27.30 8.91
C GLN A 172 -5.26 -26.07 8.43
N GLU A 173 -4.66 -25.28 7.56
CA GLU A 173 -5.31 -24.10 6.98
C GLU A 173 -6.45 -24.53 6.03
N LEU A 174 -7.58 -23.84 6.12
CA LEU A 174 -8.68 -23.98 5.17
C LEU A 174 -8.33 -23.25 3.87
N GLY A 175 -8.69 -23.87 2.74
CA GLY A 175 -8.47 -23.30 1.41
C GLY A 175 -9.69 -22.59 0.83
N GLN A 176 -9.59 -22.20 -0.44
CA GLN A 176 -10.59 -21.42 -1.18
C GLN A 176 -11.98 -22.08 -1.30
N SER A 177 -12.08 -23.39 -1.09
CA SER A 177 -13.35 -24.12 -1.08
C SER A 177 -14.25 -23.75 0.12
N PHE A 178 -13.70 -23.07 1.13
CA PHE A 178 -14.45 -22.59 2.29
C PHE A 178 -14.68 -21.09 2.19
N ARG A 179 -15.94 -20.67 2.10
CA ARG A 179 -16.28 -19.26 2.03
C ARG A 179 -15.84 -18.54 3.31
N GLY A 180 -15.06 -17.47 3.13
CA GLY A 180 -14.54 -16.66 4.23
C GLY A 180 -13.31 -17.26 4.93
N TYR A 181 -12.63 -18.25 4.33
CA TYR A 181 -11.40 -18.86 4.88
C TYR A 181 -10.29 -17.83 5.20
N ASN A 182 -10.33 -16.66 4.57
CA ASN A 182 -9.37 -15.55 4.71
C ASN A 182 -10.04 -14.24 5.18
N SER A 183 -11.18 -14.31 5.85
CA SER A 183 -11.91 -13.16 6.40
C SER A 183 -12.21 -13.36 7.89
N ASP A 184 -12.81 -12.35 8.51
CA ASP A 184 -13.25 -12.41 9.91
C ASP A 184 -14.34 -13.45 10.17
N THR A 185 -15.06 -13.86 9.11
CA THR A 185 -16.20 -14.78 9.21
C THR A 185 -16.03 -15.96 8.28
N LEU A 186 -15.88 -17.15 8.86
CA LEU A 186 -15.87 -18.43 8.16
C LEU A 186 -17.30 -18.94 8.00
N THR A 187 -17.64 -19.41 6.80
CA THR A 187 -18.92 -20.08 6.51
C THR A 187 -18.66 -21.52 6.11
N ILE A 188 -19.33 -22.46 6.77
CA ILE A 188 -19.17 -23.91 6.57
C ILE A 188 -20.50 -24.54 6.22
N SER A 189 -20.58 -25.15 5.04
CA SER A 189 -21.70 -26.03 4.67
C SER A 189 -21.41 -27.43 5.24
N LEU A 190 -22.32 -27.96 6.05
CA LEU A 190 -22.17 -29.25 6.77
C LEU A 190 -22.54 -30.40 5.84
N THR A 191 -21.64 -30.76 4.94
CA THR A 191 -21.89 -31.82 3.93
C THR A 191 -21.51 -33.23 4.37
N ASN A 192 -20.77 -33.33 5.49
CA ASN A 192 -20.33 -34.65 6.04
C ASN A 192 -20.00 -34.53 7.53
N ASN A 193 -19.85 -35.69 8.20
CA ASN A 193 -19.57 -35.76 9.61
C ASN A 193 -18.24 -35.10 10.02
N TYR A 194 -17.20 -35.15 9.20
CA TYR A 194 -15.92 -34.54 9.53
C TYR A 194 -16.06 -33.03 9.79
N ARG A 195 -16.93 -32.34 9.05
CA ARG A 195 -17.17 -30.91 9.26
C ARG A 195 -17.90 -30.63 10.58
N LEU A 196 -18.72 -31.56 11.05
CA LEU A 196 -19.41 -31.46 12.34
C LEU A 196 -18.48 -31.68 13.55
N THR A 197 -17.51 -32.61 13.44
CA THR A 197 -16.65 -33.00 14.57
C THR A 197 -15.33 -32.20 14.62
N ASN A 198 -14.98 -31.50 13.55
CA ASN A 198 -13.80 -30.67 13.54
C ASN A 198 -13.91 -29.47 14.51
N LYS A 199 -12.77 -29.11 15.09
CA LYS A 199 -12.59 -27.81 15.75
C LYS A 199 -12.05 -26.80 14.76
N TYR A 200 -12.42 -25.54 14.92
CA TYR A 200 -12.01 -24.44 14.07
C TYR A 200 -11.39 -23.31 14.90
N ARG A 201 -10.42 -22.60 14.35
CA ARG A 201 -9.87 -21.37 14.93
C ARG A 201 -9.44 -20.44 13.82
N CYS A 202 -9.32 -19.15 14.13
CA CYS A 202 -8.78 -18.15 13.24
C CYS A 202 -7.35 -17.80 13.65
N LYS A 203 -6.41 -17.86 12.69
CA LYS A 203 -5.07 -17.31 12.76
C LYS A 203 -5.14 -15.90 12.23
N LEU A 204 -4.78 -14.91 13.03
CA LEU A 204 -4.77 -13.50 12.71
C LEU A 204 -3.33 -13.02 12.57
N ILE A 205 -3.01 -12.34 11.49
CA ILE A 205 -1.70 -11.73 11.28
C ILE A 205 -1.89 -10.21 11.39
N GLY A 206 -1.27 -9.59 12.40
CA GLY A 206 -1.35 -8.16 12.62
C GLY A 206 -0.56 -7.36 11.58
N TYR A 207 -0.81 -6.06 11.49
CA TYR A 207 0.03 -5.17 10.70
C TYR A 207 1.47 -5.11 11.23
N ASP A 208 1.70 -5.47 12.51
CA ASP A 208 3.02 -5.61 13.10
C ASP A 208 3.73 -6.95 12.76
N GLY A 209 3.12 -7.77 11.88
CA GLY A 209 3.62 -9.07 11.48
C GLY A 209 3.46 -10.19 12.51
N LYS A 210 2.99 -9.89 13.73
CA LYS A 210 2.78 -10.90 14.77
C LYS A 210 1.53 -11.72 14.50
N ILE A 211 1.58 -12.97 14.94
CA ILE A 211 0.50 -13.93 14.79
C ILE A 211 -0.25 -14.07 16.12
N LEU A 212 -1.57 -14.02 16.05
CA LEU A 212 -2.48 -14.25 17.15
C LEU A 212 -3.51 -15.32 16.73
N TYR A 213 -3.91 -16.19 17.63
CA TYR A 213 -4.93 -17.21 17.37
C TYR A 213 -6.17 -16.92 18.20
N SER A 214 -7.33 -17.13 17.60
CA SER A 214 -8.60 -17.16 18.35
C SER A 214 -8.69 -18.41 19.22
N SER A 215 -9.60 -18.39 20.17
CA SER A 215 -10.09 -19.61 20.82
C SER A 215 -10.66 -20.56 19.78
N CYS A 216 -10.66 -21.86 20.11
CA CYS A 216 -11.29 -22.86 19.28
C CYS A 216 -12.81 -22.76 19.39
N CYS A 217 -13.50 -23.01 18.29
CA CYS A 217 -14.94 -23.18 18.24
C CYS A 217 -15.29 -24.49 17.49
N GLY A 218 -16.49 -24.99 17.72
CA GLY A 218 -16.98 -26.21 17.12
C GLY A 218 -18.49 -26.21 16.94
N ILE A 219 -19.01 -27.32 16.44
CA ILE A 219 -20.43 -27.49 16.15
C ILE A 219 -20.96 -28.59 17.06
N TYR A 220 -22.00 -28.28 17.84
CA TYR A 220 -22.75 -29.26 18.60
C TYR A 220 -23.79 -29.90 17.68
N LYS A 221 -23.75 -31.23 17.59
CA LYS A 221 -24.70 -32.00 16.81
C LYS A 221 -26.07 -31.93 17.49
N ILE A 222 -27.11 -31.67 16.72
CA ILE A 222 -28.47 -31.78 17.18
C ILE A 222 -28.86 -33.28 17.02
N ASP A 223 -28.93 -34.00 18.11
CA ASP A 223 -29.49 -35.37 18.13
C ASP A 223 -31.01 -35.25 18.24
N MET A 224 -31.73 -35.72 17.24
CA MET A 224 -33.19 -35.64 17.14
C MET A 224 -33.91 -36.76 17.90
N GLU A 225 -33.23 -37.48 18.83
CA GLU A 225 -33.77 -38.69 19.43
C GLU A 225 -34.59 -38.51 20.73
N GLU A 226 -34.95 -37.32 21.20
CA GLU A 226 -35.66 -37.14 22.48
C GLU A 226 -37.13 -36.69 22.42
N TRP A 227 -37.83 -36.82 21.29
CA TRP A 227 -39.23 -36.41 21.24
C TRP A 227 -40.23 -37.51 20.87
N GLU A 228 -39.83 -38.79 20.94
CA GLU A 228 -40.83 -39.88 20.98
C GLU A 228 -41.29 -40.12 22.43
N THR A 229 -42.15 -39.26 22.95
CA THR A 229 -42.99 -39.66 24.10
C THR A 229 -43.97 -40.71 23.62
N PRO A 230 -44.03 -41.87 24.22
CA PRO A 230 -45.07 -42.83 23.93
C PRO A 230 -46.42 -42.22 24.34
N ILE A 231 -47.29 -42.03 23.41
CA ILE A 231 -48.69 -41.77 23.67
C ILE A 231 -49.25 -43.10 24.22
N MET A 232 -49.52 -43.17 25.52
CA MET A 232 -50.37 -44.21 26.11
C MET A 232 -51.83 -43.88 25.86
#